data_aa674e2fdf7eba79031995fedcbca8e8
#
_entry.id   aa674e2fdf7eba79031995fedcbca8e8
#
_cell.length_a   1.000
_cell.length_b   1.000
_cell.length_c   1.000
_cell.angle_alpha   90.00
_cell.angle_beta   90.00
_cell.angle_gamma   90.00
#
_symmetry.space_group_name_H-M   'P 1'
#
loop_
_entity.id
_entity.type
_entity.pdbx_description
1 polymer ?
#
loop_
_entity_poly.entity_id
_entity_poly.type
_entity_poly.pdbx_seq_one_letter_code
_entity_poly.pdbx_strand_id
1 'polypeptide(L)'
;MCIRDSNDPDHKKTIFDSLPKLRSGRWVSVGRLDINTSGLILFSNDGSFANNLMHPSSNIEREYVARVHGHVSEKIVNNLIKGVKLEDGFAKFSDVQGGRKGNTNQWFAMVIMEGRSREVRRLWESQGLEISRLKRVRYGNLFLPATLKQGAFKELTKSEISALERQSIDH
;
A
#
# COMPACT_ATOMS: atom_id res chain seq x y z
N MET A 1 -4.27 8.15 3.88
CA MET A 1 -4.85 8.30 5.23
C MET A 1 -3.94 7.65 6.24
N CYS A 2 -3.55 8.39 7.28
CA CYS A 2 -2.62 7.85 8.27
C CYS A 2 -3.38 6.95 9.23
N ILE A 3 -2.95 5.70 9.37
CA ILE A 3 -3.37 4.88 10.49
C ILE A 3 -2.52 5.31 11.67
N ARG A 4 -3.11 6.00 12.62
CA ARG A 4 -2.54 6.11 13.95
C ARG A 4 -3.08 4.96 14.77
N ASP A 5 -2.19 4.36 15.54
CA ASP A 5 -2.55 3.29 16.47
C ASP A 5 -3.66 3.77 17.42
N SER A 6 -4.59 2.89 17.74
CA SER A 6 -5.68 3.14 18.70
C SER A 6 -5.21 3.53 20.10
N ASN A 7 -3.92 3.42 20.38
CA ASN A 7 -3.27 3.77 21.63
C ASN A 7 -2.51 5.10 21.60
N ASP A 8 -2.77 5.97 20.61
CA ASP A 8 -2.17 7.31 20.59
C ASP A 8 -2.68 8.12 21.80
N PRO A 9 -1.80 8.53 22.73
CA PRO A 9 -2.18 9.30 23.90
C PRO A 9 -2.78 10.67 23.59
N ASP A 10 -2.59 11.17 22.38
CA ASP A 10 -3.09 12.49 21.93
C ASP A 10 -4.56 12.46 21.45
N HIS A 11 -5.28 11.35 21.60
CA HIS A 11 -6.70 11.18 21.22
C HIS A 11 -7.08 11.70 19.83
N LYS A 12 -6.16 11.68 18.87
CA LYS A 12 -6.44 12.09 17.50
C LYS A 12 -7.30 11.03 16.82
N LYS A 13 -8.27 11.46 16.04
CA LYS A 13 -9.15 10.59 15.25
C LYS A 13 -8.36 9.55 14.49
N THR A 14 -8.64 8.28 14.73
CA THR A 14 -8.08 7.17 13.98
C THR A 14 -8.94 6.91 12.73
N ILE A 15 -8.41 6.12 11.80
CA ILE A 15 -9.17 5.69 10.63
C ILE A 15 -10.40 4.87 11.02
N PHE A 16 -10.37 4.16 12.16
CA PHE A 16 -11.49 3.37 12.68
C PHE A 16 -12.71 4.24 13.03
N ASP A 17 -12.50 5.50 13.40
CA ASP A 17 -13.58 6.44 13.72
C ASP A 17 -14.44 6.80 12.50
N SER A 18 -13.92 6.60 11.30
CA SER A 18 -14.63 6.84 10.04
C SER A 18 -15.37 5.62 9.52
N LEU A 19 -15.22 4.46 10.15
CA LEU A 19 -15.88 3.22 9.74
C LEU A 19 -17.27 3.10 10.37
N PRO A 20 -18.21 2.37 9.71
CA PRO A 20 -19.53 2.14 10.27
C PRO A 20 -19.46 1.27 11.53
N LYS A 21 -20.37 1.49 12.45
CA LYS A 21 -20.49 0.66 13.65
C LYS A 21 -20.92 -0.76 13.28
N LEU A 22 -20.21 -1.75 13.78
CA LEU A 22 -20.59 -3.16 13.66
C LEU A 22 -21.62 -3.53 14.73
N ARG A 23 -22.54 -4.44 14.39
CA ARG A 23 -23.47 -5.04 15.37
C ARG A 23 -22.77 -5.97 16.34
N SER A 24 -21.72 -6.64 15.88
CA SER A 24 -20.87 -7.54 16.66
C SER A 24 -19.45 -7.55 16.08
N GLY A 25 -18.46 -7.90 16.92
CA GLY A 25 -17.06 -7.94 16.52
C GLY A 25 -16.42 -6.57 16.41
N ARG A 26 -15.29 -6.51 15.77
CA ARG A 26 -14.50 -5.29 15.55
C ARG A 26 -13.86 -5.28 14.18
N TRP A 27 -13.54 -4.11 13.69
CA TRP A 27 -12.77 -3.93 12.48
C TRP A 27 -11.31 -4.32 12.67
N VAL A 28 -10.78 -5.06 11.71
CA VAL A 28 -9.37 -5.42 11.60
C VAL A 28 -8.84 -4.84 10.28
N SER A 29 -7.74 -4.10 10.35
CA SER A 29 -7.09 -3.59 9.15
C SER A 29 -6.27 -4.68 8.46
N VAL A 30 -6.34 -4.72 7.14
CA VAL A 30 -5.46 -5.54 6.31
C VAL A 30 -4.17 -4.77 6.07
N GLY A 31 -3.20 -4.97 6.95
CA GLY A 31 -1.93 -4.24 6.95
C GLY A 31 -2.06 -2.81 7.46
N ARG A 32 -1.05 -2.03 7.15
CA ARG A 32 -0.90 -0.64 7.60
C ARG A 32 -0.48 0.26 6.45
N LEU A 33 -0.78 1.55 6.60
CA LEU A 33 -0.16 2.61 5.82
C LEU A 33 0.66 3.49 6.77
N ASP A 34 1.85 3.89 6.35
CA ASP A 34 2.68 4.82 7.10
C ASP A 34 2.03 6.20 7.18
N ILE A 35 2.42 6.99 8.18
CA ILE A 35 1.86 8.32 8.43
C ILE A 35 1.90 9.24 7.20
N ASN A 36 2.91 9.10 6.35
CA ASN A 36 3.10 9.90 5.14
C ASN A 36 2.62 9.20 3.86
N THR A 37 1.89 8.08 3.98
CA THR A 37 1.33 7.33 2.86
C THR A 37 -0.19 7.43 2.90
N SER A 38 -0.79 7.76 1.77
CA SER A 38 -2.24 7.80 1.61
C SER A 38 -2.74 6.64 0.74
N GLY A 39 -4.03 6.58 0.51
CA GLY A 39 -4.63 5.69 -0.45
C GLY A 39 -5.45 4.56 0.15
N LEU A 40 -5.49 3.45 -0.57
CA LEU A 40 -6.34 2.31 -0.27
C LEU A 40 -5.86 1.54 0.96
N ILE A 41 -6.77 1.37 1.91
CA ILE A 41 -6.62 0.42 3.01
C ILE A 41 -7.90 -0.40 3.14
N LEU A 42 -7.74 -1.68 3.41
CA LEU A 42 -8.84 -2.62 3.57
C LEU A 42 -9.09 -2.91 5.04
N PHE A 43 -10.36 -3.06 5.38
CA PHE A 43 -10.81 -3.48 6.71
C PHE A 43 -11.75 -4.66 6.59
N SER A 44 -11.68 -5.59 7.52
CA SER A 44 -12.59 -6.70 7.62
C SER A 44 -13.03 -6.89 9.07
N ASN A 45 -14.25 -7.37 9.27
CA ASN A 45 -14.70 -7.89 10.56
C ASN A 45 -14.39 -9.39 10.75
N ASP A 46 -13.78 -10.00 9.75
CA ASP A 46 -13.25 -11.37 9.79
C ASP A 46 -11.72 -11.32 9.89
N GLY A 47 -11.21 -11.61 11.09
CA GLY A 47 -9.78 -11.60 11.37
C GLY A 47 -9.01 -12.66 10.61
N SER A 48 -9.60 -13.83 10.37
CA SER A 48 -8.98 -14.91 9.58
C SER A 48 -8.81 -14.51 8.13
N PHE A 49 -9.83 -13.89 7.53
CA PHE A 49 -9.75 -13.35 6.18
C PHE A 49 -8.67 -12.26 6.07
N ALA A 50 -8.65 -11.32 7.02
CA ALA A 50 -7.62 -10.27 7.05
C ALA A 50 -6.20 -10.86 7.17
N ASN A 51 -6.01 -11.85 8.04
CA ASN A 51 -4.72 -12.53 8.20
C ASN A 51 -4.27 -13.28 6.95
N ASN A 52 -5.18 -13.94 6.26
CA ASN A 52 -4.86 -14.63 5.00
C ASN A 52 -4.39 -13.67 3.93
N LEU A 53 -5.04 -12.50 3.81
CA LEU A 53 -4.61 -11.46 2.86
C LEU A 53 -3.23 -10.88 3.20
N MET A 54 -2.91 -10.75 4.48
CA MET A 54 -1.63 -10.21 4.93
C MET A 54 -0.48 -11.20 4.89
N HIS A 55 -0.78 -12.50 4.87
CA HIS A 55 0.26 -13.52 4.96
C HIS A 55 1.22 -13.44 3.77
N PRO A 56 2.55 -13.50 4.00
CA PRO A 56 3.53 -13.38 2.92
C PRO A 56 3.36 -14.39 1.79
N SER A 57 2.88 -15.61 2.10
CA SER A 57 2.62 -16.64 1.08
C SER A 57 1.49 -16.31 0.13
N SER A 58 0.63 -15.34 0.45
CA SER A 58 -0.47 -14.93 -0.42
C SER A 58 0.00 -14.20 -1.68
N ASN A 59 1.23 -13.69 -1.69
CA ASN A 59 1.85 -13.01 -2.85
C ASN A 59 0.95 -11.99 -3.55
N ILE A 60 0.09 -11.32 -2.79
CA ILE A 60 -0.84 -10.34 -3.35
C ILE A 60 -0.08 -9.08 -3.75
N GLU A 61 -0.25 -8.68 -4.99
CA GLU A 61 0.34 -7.43 -5.51
C GLU A 61 -0.26 -6.19 -4.85
N ARG A 62 0.60 -5.25 -4.50
CA ARG A 62 0.21 -3.89 -4.12
C ARG A 62 0.80 -2.93 -5.13
N GLU A 63 0.01 -1.98 -5.57
CA GLU A 63 0.47 -0.94 -6.48
C GLU A 63 0.41 0.43 -5.80
N TYR A 64 1.49 1.15 -5.96
CA TYR A 64 1.66 2.49 -5.42
C TYR A 64 1.94 3.47 -6.55
N VAL A 65 1.52 4.71 -6.35
CA VAL A 65 1.93 5.85 -7.17
C VAL A 65 2.75 6.77 -6.28
N ALA A 66 3.92 7.14 -6.75
CA ALA A 66 4.84 8.00 -6.00
C ALA A 66 5.30 9.19 -6.85
N ARG A 67 5.43 10.34 -6.20
CA ARG A 67 6.17 11.48 -6.74
C ARG A 67 7.58 11.43 -6.19
N VAL A 68 8.53 11.12 -7.05
CA VAL A 68 9.95 10.99 -6.72
C VAL A 68 10.65 12.29 -7.05
N HIS A 69 11.39 12.82 -6.08
CA HIS A 69 12.22 13.99 -6.24
C HIS A 69 13.61 13.60 -6.74
N GLY A 70 14.07 14.27 -7.79
CA GLY A 70 15.37 14.04 -8.40
C GLY A 70 15.30 13.46 -9.80
N HIS A 71 16.47 13.21 -10.37
CA HIS A 71 16.58 12.61 -11.70
C HIS A 71 16.61 11.08 -11.59
N VAL A 72 15.70 10.42 -12.26
CA VAL A 72 15.60 8.95 -12.30
C VAL A 72 16.09 8.45 -13.66
N SER A 73 17.24 7.76 -13.65
CA SER A 73 17.80 7.11 -14.84
C SER A 73 17.22 5.70 -15.03
N GLU A 74 17.36 5.16 -16.24
CA GLU A 74 17.00 3.76 -16.51
C GLU A 74 17.78 2.77 -15.65
N LYS A 75 19.03 3.09 -15.32
CA LYS A 75 19.85 2.28 -14.43
C LYS A 75 19.23 2.15 -13.04
N ILE A 76 18.70 3.24 -12.48
CA ILE A 76 18.01 3.24 -11.19
C ILE A 76 16.77 2.35 -11.25
N VAL A 77 15.94 2.50 -12.29
CA VAL A 77 14.75 1.65 -12.47
C VAL A 77 15.12 0.18 -12.59
N ASN A 78 16.16 -0.15 -13.36
CA ASN A 78 16.65 -1.51 -13.50
C ASN A 78 17.17 -2.10 -12.17
N ASN A 79 17.87 -1.30 -11.36
CA ASN A 79 18.31 -1.72 -10.03
C ASN A 79 17.14 -2.07 -9.12
N LEU A 80 16.10 -1.24 -9.13
CA LEU A 80 14.90 -1.44 -8.31
C LEU A 80 14.08 -2.66 -8.72
N ILE A 81 14.07 -3.01 -10.02
CA ILE A 81 13.42 -4.22 -10.54
C ILE A 81 14.24 -5.47 -10.28
N LYS A 82 15.57 -5.40 -10.47
CA LYS A 82 16.48 -6.51 -10.16
C LYS A 82 16.50 -6.81 -8.67
N GLY A 83 16.40 -5.77 -7.87
CA GLY A 83 16.41 -5.83 -6.42
C GLY A 83 17.68 -5.30 -5.79
N VAL A 84 17.51 -4.83 -4.58
CA VAL A 84 18.59 -4.27 -3.75
C VAL A 84 18.57 -4.88 -2.37
N LYS A 85 19.72 -4.90 -1.72
CA LYS A 85 19.83 -5.35 -0.34
C LYS A 85 19.54 -4.17 0.58
N LEU A 86 18.47 -4.30 1.35
CA LEU A 86 18.12 -3.40 2.46
C LEU A 86 18.62 -4.00 3.78
N GLU A 87 18.48 -3.26 4.89
CA GLU A 87 18.91 -3.73 6.21
C GLU A 87 18.23 -5.04 6.64
N ASP A 88 16.96 -5.20 6.30
CA ASP A 88 16.11 -6.35 6.63
C ASP A 88 16.04 -7.41 5.51
N GLY A 89 16.90 -7.33 4.52
CA GLY A 89 17.05 -8.31 3.46
C GLY A 89 16.85 -7.76 2.06
N PHE A 90 16.81 -8.65 1.10
CA PHE A 90 16.65 -8.34 -0.32
C PHE A 90 15.22 -7.85 -0.61
N ALA A 91 15.09 -6.78 -1.38
CA ALA A 91 13.84 -6.20 -1.77
C ALA A 91 13.84 -5.74 -3.23
N LYS A 92 12.69 -5.79 -3.87
CA LYS A 92 12.53 -5.36 -5.26
C LYS A 92 11.10 -4.92 -5.56
N PHE A 93 10.93 -4.12 -6.59
CA PHE A 93 9.64 -3.98 -7.26
C PHE A 93 9.46 -5.06 -8.32
N SER A 94 8.23 -5.53 -8.49
CA SER A 94 7.86 -6.41 -9.59
C SER A 94 7.75 -5.65 -10.92
N ASP A 95 7.34 -4.39 -10.84
CA ASP A 95 7.22 -3.48 -11.98
C ASP A 95 7.40 -2.03 -11.54
N VAL A 96 7.97 -1.22 -12.42
CA VAL A 96 8.13 0.23 -12.25
C VAL A 96 7.84 0.92 -13.58
N GLN A 97 6.81 1.77 -13.61
CA GLN A 97 6.39 2.52 -14.80
C GLN A 97 6.54 4.02 -14.54
N GLY A 98 7.29 4.70 -15.40
CA GLY A 98 7.42 6.15 -15.37
C GLY A 98 6.16 6.82 -15.93
N GLY A 99 5.72 7.87 -15.25
CA GLY A 99 4.59 8.70 -15.64
C GLY A 99 5.01 10.16 -15.89
N ARG A 100 4.14 11.08 -15.52
CA ARG A 100 4.33 12.51 -15.73
C ARG A 100 5.62 13.01 -15.09
N LYS A 101 6.44 13.69 -15.90
CA LYS A 101 7.70 14.30 -15.49
C LYS A 101 7.55 15.83 -15.38
N GLY A 102 7.98 16.39 -14.24
CA GLY A 102 8.16 17.82 -14.03
C GLY A 102 9.65 18.19 -14.04
N ASN A 103 9.96 19.42 -13.62
CA ASN A 103 11.35 19.90 -13.61
C ASN A 103 12.24 19.15 -12.60
N THR A 104 11.74 18.92 -11.39
CA THR A 104 12.50 18.31 -10.27
C THR A 104 11.87 17.02 -9.77
N ASN A 105 10.70 16.66 -10.25
CA ASN A 105 9.94 15.50 -9.81
C ASN A 105 9.43 14.70 -11.00
N GLN A 106 9.27 13.40 -10.77
CA GLN A 106 8.58 12.50 -11.70
C GLN A 106 7.66 11.57 -10.95
N TRP A 107 6.50 11.27 -11.53
CA TRP A 107 5.58 10.27 -11.03
C TRP A 107 5.94 8.88 -11.53
N PHE A 108 5.84 7.90 -10.66
CA PHE A 108 6.04 6.49 -10.97
C PHE A 108 4.90 5.66 -10.41
N ALA A 109 4.50 4.63 -11.13
CA ALA A 109 3.68 3.54 -10.62
C ALA A 109 4.59 2.34 -10.36
N MET A 110 4.48 1.75 -9.18
CA MET A 110 5.28 0.61 -8.77
C MET A 110 4.39 -0.50 -8.22
N VAL A 111 4.74 -1.74 -8.56
CA VAL A 111 4.11 -2.94 -8.03
C VAL A 111 5.09 -3.65 -7.10
N ILE A 112 4.61 -4.06 -5.93
CA ILE A 112 5.37 -4.80 -4.94
C ILE A 112 4.54 -5.95 -4.39
N MET A 113 5.17 -7.09 -4.13
CA MET A 113 4.48 -8.32 -3.70
C MET A 113 4.43 -8.47 -2.18
N GLU A 114 5.14 -7.65 -1.46
CA GLU A 114 5.23 -7.69 0.00
C GLU A 114 4.99 -6.31 0.61
N GLY A 115 4.98 -6.21 1.93
CA GLY A 115 4.64 -4.97 2.62
C GLY A 115 5.42 -4.79 3.90
N ARG A 116 6.77 -4.89 3.82
CA ARG A 116 7.63 -4.55 4.95
C ARG A 116 7.54 -3.06 5.30
N SER A 117 7.90 -2.71 6.52
CA SER A 117 7.84 -1.33 6.98
C SER A 117 8.59 -0.38 6.04
N ARG A 118 7.88 0.63 5.55
CA ARG A 118 8.41 1.69 4.66
C ARG A 118 9.18 1.17 3.44
N GLU A 119 8.88 -0.02 2.98
CA GLU A 119 9.68 -0.72 1.96
C GLU A 119 9.76 0.05 0.64
N VAL A 120 8.65 0.60 0.15
CA VAL A 120 8.63 1.43 -1.08
C VAL A 120 9.55 2.63 -0.93
N ARG A 121 9.51 3.33 0.21
CA ARG A 121 10.38 4.48 0.46
C ARG A 121 11.84 4.07 0.56
N ARG A 122 12.15 3.02 1.30
CA ARG A 122 13.52 2.52 1.47
C ARG A 122 14.15 2.05 0.16
N LEU A 123 13.35 1.48 -0.75
CA LEU A 123 13.81 1.10 -2.08
C LEU A 123 14.29 2.31 -2.88
N TRP A 124 13.52 3.39 -2.93
CA TRP A 124 13.92 4.62 -3.60
C TRP A 124 15.09 5.32 -2.88
N GLU A 125 15.07 5.37 -1.56
CA GLU A 125 16.16 5.92 -0.74
C GLU A 125 17.48 5.20 -0.97
N SER A 126 17.46 3.87 -1.22
CA SER A 126 18.64 3.09 -1.57
C SER A 126 19.34 3.54 -2.85
N GLN A 127 18.61 4.26 -3.71
CA GLN A 127 19.13 4.83 -4.96
C GLN A 127 19.44 6.34 -4.83
N GLY A 128 19.43 6.87 -3.62
CA GLY A 128 19.68 8.29 -3.35
C GLY A 128 18.52 9.21 -3.72
N LEU A 129 17.31 8.68 -3.82
CA LEU A 129 16.11 9.42 -4.22
C LEU A 129 15.08 9.45 -3.09
N GLU A 130 14.29 10.50 -3.05
CA GLU A 130 13.30 10.73 -2.01
C GLU A 130 11.89 10.82 -2.61
N ILE A 131 10.93 10.22 -1.90
CA ILE A 131 9.52 10.29 -2.25
C ILE A 131 8.87 11.46 -1.51
N SER A 132 8.30 12.39 -2.25
CA SER A 132 7.54 13.52 -1.69
C SER A 132 6.05 13.21 -1.50
N ARG A 133 5.49 12.32 -2.31
CA ARG A 133 4.11 11.82 -2.17
C ARG A 133 4.04 10.34 -2.50
N LEU A 134 3.30 9.58 -1.68
CA LEU A 134 3.11 8.15 -1.86
C LEU A 134 1.64 7.79 -1.59
N LYS A 135 1.05 7.06 -2.53
CA LYS A 135 -0.35 6.64 -2.45
C LYS A 135 -0.48 5.20 -2.91
N ARG A 136 -1.11 4.34 -2.09
CA ARG A 136 -1.47 3.00 -2.53
C ARG A 136 -2.79 3.06 -3.31
N VAL A 137 -2.75 2.60 -4.55
CA VAL A 137 -3.88 2.69 -5.50
C VAL A 137 -4.51 1.34 -5.82
N ARG A 138 -3.85 0.24 -5.50
CA ARG A 138 -4.34 -1.11 -5.76
C ARG A 138 -3.86 -2.08 -4.69
N TYR A 139 -4.73 -3.01 -4.35
CA TYR A 139 -4.44 -4.17 -3.51
C TYR A 139 -5.06 -5.41 -4.17
N GLY A 140 -4.21 -6.31 -4.71
CA GLY A 140 -4.68 -7.40 -5.55
C GLY A 140 -5.43 -6.86 -6.78
N ASN A 141 -6.64 -7.31 -6.98
CA ASN A 141 -7.53 -6.84 -8.06
C ASN A 141 -8.45 -5.68 -7.65
N LEU A 142 -8.31 -5.17 -6.44
CA LEU A 142 -9.05 -4.01 -5.97
C LEU A 142 -8.31 -2.72 -6.26
N PHE A 143 -8.95 -1.84 -7.01
CA PHE A 143 -8.46 -0.49 -7.28
C PHE A 143 -9.12 0.53 -6.36
N LEU A 144 -8.36 1.52 -5.94
CA LEU A 144 -8.92 2.68 -5.23
C LEU A 144 -9.82 3.45 -6.20
N PRO A 145 -11.15 3.59 -5.89
CA PRO A 145 -12.03 4.37 -6.75
C PRO A 145 -11.61 5.84 -6.81
N ALA A 146 -11.59 6.42 -8.01
CA ALA A 146 -11.23 7.82 -8.21
C ALA A 146 -12.17 8.79 -7.45
N THR A 147 -13.40 8.37 -7.23
CA THR A 147 -14.44 9.14 -6.52
C THR A 147 -14.39 9.02 -5.01
N LEU A 148 -13.62 8.05 -4.47
CA LEU A 148 -13.51 7.84 -3.03
C LEU A 148 -12.56 8.87 -2.41
N LYS A 149 -13.11 9.81 -1.69
CA LYS A 149 -12.34 10.87 -1.02
C LYS A 149 -11.57 10.31 0.20
N GLN A 150 -10.50 10.99 0.55
CA GLN A 150 -9.75 10.69 1.77
C GLN A 150 -10.68 10.76 3.00
N GLY A 151 -10.64 9.73 3.84
CA GLY A 151 -11.51 9.61 5.01
C GLY A 151 -12.87 8.96 4.74
N ALA A 152 -13.26 8.78 3.48
CA ALA A 152 -14.45 8.04 3.11
C ALA A 152 -14.20 6.54 3.04
N PHE A 153 -15.26 5.76 3.12
CA PHE A 153 -15.22 4.29 2.95
C PHE A 153 -16.25 3.84 1.92
N LYS A 154 -16.02 2.67 1.36
CA LYS A 154 -16.93 1.95 0.48
C LYS A 154 -16.96 0.49 0.92
N GLU A 155 -18.13 -0.08 1.05
CA GLU A 155 -18.31 -1.50 1.29
C GLU A 155 -18.04 -2.30 0.02
N LEU A 156 -17.26 -3.39 0.15
CA LEU A 156 -16.97 -4.27 -0.96
C LEU A 156 -18.16 -5.18 -1.24
N THR A 157 -18.39 -5.47 -2.52
CA THR A 157 -19.38 -6.44 -2.97
C THR A 157 -18.90 -7.87 -2.67
N LYS A 158 -19.83 -8.82 -2.62
CA LYS A 158 -19.50 -10.24 -2.46
C LYS A 158 -18.57 -10.74 -3.57
N SER A 159 -18.74 -10.24 -4.79
CA SER A 159 -17.88 -10.57 -5.93
C SER A 159 -16.44 -10.09 -5.75
N GLU A 160 -16.26 -8.86 -5.24
CA GLU A 160 -14.94 -8.30 -4.94
C GLU A 160 -14.24 -9.07 -3.82
N ILE A 161 -14.97 -9.43 -2.76
CA ILE A 161 -14.45 -10.24 -1.64
C ILE A 161 -14.03 -11.62 -2.15
N SER A 162 -14.88 -12.32 -2.92
CA SER A 162 -14.56 -13.65 -3.47
C SER A 162 -13.36 -13.63 -4.40
N ALA A 163 -13.18 -12.55 -5.17
CA ALA A 163 -12.01 -12.37 -6.02
C ALA A 163 -10.72 -12.22 -5.22
N LEU A 164 -10.75 -11.49 -4.09
CA LEU A 164 -9.61 -11.39 -3.17
C LEU A 164 -9.28 -12.73 -2.49
N GLU A 165 -10.30 -13.45 -2.05
CA GLU A 165 -10.12 -14.80 -1.46
C GLU A 165 -9.41 -15.75 -2.41
N ARG A 166 -9.83 -15.80 -3.68
CA ARG A 166 -9.16 -16.65 -4.68
C ARG A 166 -7.69 -16.30 -4.85
N GLN A 167 -7.35 -15.02 -4.87
CA GLN A 167 -5.95 -14.58 -4.98
C GLN A 167 -5.09 -15.00 -3.79
N SER A 168 -5.69 -15.16 -2.60
CA SER A 168 -4.95 -15.59 -1.41
C SER A 168 -4.76 -17.12 -1.31
N ILE A 169 -5.48 -17.88 -2.12
CA ILE A 169 -5.46 -19.36 -2.07
C ILE A 169 -4.66 -19.96 -3.24
N ASP A 170 -4.61 -19.27 -4.39
CA ASP A 170 -3.99 -19.78 -5.63
C ASP A 170 -2.44 -19.68 -5.65
N HIS A 171 -1.85 -19.49 -4.49
CA HIS A 171 -0.40 -19.48 -4.25
C HIS A 171 -0.04 -20.40 -3.08
#